data_ef43148b76a86e9be9fb51401fcd7e87
#
_entry.id   ef43148b76a86e9be9fb51401fcd7e87
#
_cell.length_a   1.000
_cell.length_b   1.000
_cell.length_c   1.000
_cell.angle_alpha   90.00
_cell.angle_beta   90.00
_cell.angle_gamma   90.00
#
_symmetry.space_group_name_H-M   'P 1'
#
loop_
_entity.id
_entity.type
_entity.pdbx_description
1 polymer ?
#
loop_
_entity_poly.entity_id
_entity_poly.type
_entity_poly.pdbx_seq_one_letter_code
_entity_poly.pdbx_strand_id
1 'polypeptide(L)'
;MRRFFSVLLILAALLSLSGCGAGRDKAEGSATITIWHDKEEPVVQVLQAALTKLEPDLHVVFEKKSSLTESLKLVGNDPKAAPDMYLFAHDKMGVYAEMGILTPVTDLIGEDAFADYLPLTVKAASYKGVQYQLPLYFETLLFMYNRKYMSKEEVPETTEALYDYMERKTKYGHYGFVEQHSTPYYAAGWIHAFGSALIDGDGAPLLNAQATKDALSYHLKFVRLMPGETEYATVNTLFTEGKAHATIAGPWFVPTVRNAGIDVGIAPMPVVDQTGLPLAPYSGVQGVHVLRVAAERKPDAVKKVLEALMDPQVSVDLALVSGCAPAQASCYESGEIKTNELVMAMRQTAESAVPMPSLPEMDVMWTVAGNLLTNVNMSGQDVDTAAEEAQKKAIELIEAMK
;
A
#
# COMPACT_ATOMS: atom_id res chain seq x y z
N MET A 1 41.50 -16.63 -72.16
CA MET A 1 42.80 -15.92 -72.35
C MET A 1 43.23 -15.46 -70.95
N ARG A 2 44.24 -16.13 -70.49
CA ARG A 2 45.47 -15.60 -69.94
C ARG A 2 45.30 -14.77 -68.64
N ARG A 3 45.70 -15.35 -67.57
CA ARG A 3 47.07 -15.59 -66.98
C ARG A 3 47.33 -14.52 -65.94
N PHE A 4 47.50 -14.94 -64.66
CA PHE A 4 48.80 -15.10 -63.96
C PHE A 4 49.19 -13.78 -63.28
N PHE A 5 49.70 -13.64 -62.09
CA PHE A 5 50.58 -14.38 -61.20
C PHE A 5 50.44 -13.73 -59.81
N SER A 6 50.28 -14.39 -58.77
CA SER A 6 51.26 -15.10 -57.92
C SER A 6 52.27 -14.27 -57.18
N VAL A 7 52.30 -14.50 -55.88
CA VAL A 7 53.46 -14.91 -55.07
C VAL A 7 54.06 -13.79 -54.21
N LEU A 8 53.94 -14.00 -52.92
CA LEU A 8 54.89 -14.58 -51.94
C LEU A 8 55.73 -13.54 -51.22
N LEU A 9 55.86 -13.49 -49.99
CA LEU A 9 56.83 -14.01 -49.03
C LEU A 9 56.65 -13.30 -47.70
N ILE A 10 56.30 -14.03 -46.62
CA ILE A 10 57.09 -14.82 -45.67
C ILE A 10 58.03 -13.97 -44.75
N LEU A 11 57.75 -14.16 -43.47
CA LEU A 11 58.62 -14.34 -42.33
C LEU A 11 59.40 -13.11 -41.80
N ALA A 12 59.04 -12.71 -40.61
CA ALA A 12 60.03 -12.63 -39.52
C ALA A 12 59.24 -12.71 -38.15
N ALA A 13 59.37 -13.88 -37.56
CA ALA A 13 59.19 -14.05 -36.14
C ALA A 13 60.41 -13.50 -35.43
N LEU A 14 60.22 -12.98 -34.23
CA LEU A 14 61.03 -13.34 -33.06
C LEU A 14 60.77 -12.34 -31.91
N LEU A 15 60.13 -12.84 -30.86
CA LEU A 15 60.49 -12.71 -29.44
C LEU A 15 60.87 -11.33 -28.89
N SER A 16 59.99 -10.83 -28.05
CA SER A 16 60.41 -10.36 -26.72
C SER A 16 59.30 -10.64 -25.68
N LEU A 17 59.52 -11.70 -24.94
CA LEU A 17 58.96 -11.90 -23.60
C LEU A 17 59.63 -10.82 -22.70
N SER A 18 58.81 -10.03 -22.05
CA SER A 18 59.00 -9.55 -20.68
C SER A 18 58.02 -8.40 -20.42
N GLY A 19 57.14 -8.55 -19.50
CA GLY A 19 56.28 -7.48 -19.02
C GLY A 19 55.27 -8.05 -18.06
N CYS A 20 55.65 -8.09 -16.80
CA CYS A 20 54.85 -8.39 -15.65
C CYS A 20 53.48 -7.79 -15.69
N GLY A 21 52.56 -8.54 -15.11
CA GLY A 21 51.17 -8.17 -14.90
C GLY A 21 50.97 -6.79 -14.33
N ALA A 22 50.24 -6.01 -15.07
CA ALA A 22 49.34 -5.02 -14.52
C ALA A 22 47.93 -5.63 -14.72
N GLY A 23 47.34 -6.01 -13.63
CA GLY A 23 45.91 -6.27 -13.64
C GLY A 23 45.26 -5.04 -14.26
N ARG A 24 44.72 -5.22 -15.46
CA ARG A 24 43.69 -4.31 -15.94
C ARG A 24 42.53 -4.49 -14.99
N ASP A 25 42.43 -3.56 -14.04
CA ASP A 25 41.17 -3.21 -13.48
C ASP A 25 40.20 -3.04 -14.66
N LYS A 26 39.32 -4.00 -14.86
CA LYS A 26 38.14 -3.75 -15.66
C LYS A 26 37.50 -2.56 -14.96
N ALA A 27 37.46 -1.42 -15.61
CA ALA A 27 36.54 -0.38 -15.25
C ALA A 27 35.18 -1.11 -15.14
N GLU A 28 34.73 -1.33 -13.93
CA GLU A 28 33.37 -1.85 -13.66
C GLU A 28 32.47 -0.83 -14.33
N GLY A 29 31.84 -1.24 -15.44
CA GLY A 29 30.79 -0.44 -16.05
C GLY A 29 29.73 -0.19 -14.98
N SER A 30 29.21 1.04 -14.91
CA SER A 30 28.23 1.42 -13.91
C SER A 30 27.13 0.35 -13.84
N ALA A 31 26.85 -0.14 -12.64
CA ALA A 31 25.80 -1.14 -12.45
C ALA A 31 24.44 -0.48 -12.71
N THR A 32 23.53 -1.19 -13.36
CA THR A 32 22.16 -0.71 -13.54
C THR A 32 21.23 -1.50 -12.63
N ILE A 33 20.38 -0.78 -11.89
CA ILE A 33 19.25 -1.33 -11.10
C ILE A 33 17.95 -0.89 -11.76
N THR A 34 17.09 -1.84 -12.08
CA THR A 34 15.75 -1.60 -12.63
C THR A 34 14.69 -1.78 -11.55
N ILE A 35 13.86 -0.76 -11.35
CA ILE A 35 12.76 -0.75 -10.37
C ILE A 35 11.43 -0.67 -11.13
N TRP A 36 10.59 -1.70 -11.02
CA TRP A 36 9.22 -1.65 -11.53
C TRP A 36 8.29 -0.99 -10.54
N HIS A 37 7.32 -0.20 -11.03
CA HIS A 37 6.37 0.52 -10.18
C HIS A 37 5.03 0.75 -10.89
N ASP A 38 4.01 1.12 -10.11
CA ASP A 38 2.70 1.59 -10.57
C ASP A 38 2.43 3.06 -10.19
N LYS A 39 3.42 3.75 -9.64
CA LYS A 39 3.27 5.07 -9.01
C LYS A 39 3.13 6.20 -10.02
N GLU A 40 2.55 7.31 -9.52
CA GLU A 40 2.44 8.54 -10.28
C GLU A 40 3.78 9.28 -10.36
N GLU A 41 3.90 10.10 -11.40
CA GLU A 41 5.15 10.79 -11.75
C GLU A 41 5.80 11.59 -10.60
N PRO A 42 5.06 12.36 -9.75
CA PRO A 42 5.69 13.11 -8.66
C PRO A 42 6.42 12.22 -7.65
N VAL A 43 5.88 11.04 -7.35
CA VAL A 43 6.51 10.05 -6.45
C VAL A 43 7.82 9.53 -7.06
N VAL A 44 7.78 9.20 -8.35
CA VAL A 44 8.95 8.69 -9.06
C VAL A 44 10.07 9.74 -9.14
N GLN A 45 9.72 11.02 -9.37
CA GLN A 45 10.69 12.12 -9.40
C GLN A 45 11.43 12.30 -8.07
N VAL A 46 10.75 12.18 -6.94
CA VAL A 46 11.41 12.21 -5.62
C VAL A 46 12.41 11.07 -5.48
N LEU A 47 12.01 9.84 -5.85
CA LEU A 47 12.90 8.68 -5.77
C LEU A 47 14.09 8.79 -6.73
N GLN A 48 13.88 9.25 -7.95
CA GLN A 48 14.96 9.51 -8.92
C GLN A 48 15.94 10.54 -8.39
N ALA A 49 15.45 11.66 -7.84
CA ALA A 49 16.30 12.70 -7.25
C ALA A 49 17.16 12.14 -6.10
N ALA A 50 16.56 11.33 -5.22
CA ALA A 50 17.27 10.70 -4.12
C ALA A 50 18.39 9.73 -4.60
N LEU A 51 18.14 9.02 -5.70
CA LEU A 51 19.07 8.02 -6.22
C LEU A 51 20.11 8.57 -7.22
N THR A 52 19.88 9.76 -7.77
CA THR A 52 20.87 10.45 -8.65
C THR A 52 22.22 10.65 -7.95
N LYS A 53 22.25 10.78 -6.63
CA LYS A 53 23.49 10.87 -5.85
C LYS A 53 24.39 9.63 -5.94
N LEU A 54 23.89 8.51 -6.43
CA LEU A 54 24.65 7.27 -6.62
C LEU A 54 25.40 7.23 -7.95
N GLU A 55 25.08 8.13 -8.89
CA GLU A 55 25.78 8.24 -10.17
C GLU A 55 27.19 8.86 -10.00
N PRO A 56 28.16 8.54 -10.89
CA PRO A 56 28.02 7.68 -12.08
C PRO A 56 28.21 6.18 -11.82
N ASP A 57 28.48 5.76 -10.58
CA ASP A 57 28.84 4.38 -10.26
C ASP A 57 27.64 3.41 -10.35
N LEU A 58 26.42 3.93 -10.10
CA LEU A 58 25.19 3.15 -10.11
C LEU A 58 24.07 3.94 -10.81
N HIS A 59 23.52 3.38 -11.88
CA HIS A 59 22.39 3.94 -12.61
C HIS A 59 21.09 3.25 -12.21
N VAL A 60 20.05 4.02 -11.83
CA VAL A 60 18.76 3.47 -11.44
C VAL A 60 17.69 3.85 -12.46
N VAL A 61 16.98 2.86 -12.98
CA VAL A 61 15.92 3.01 -13.98
C VAL A 61 14.58 2.64 -13.38
N PHE A 62 13.61 3.54 -13.47
CA PHE A 62 12.22 3.30 -13.08
C PHE A 62 11.39 2.94 -14.32
N GLU A 63 10.64 1.83 -14.24
CA GLU A 63 9.74 1.37 -15.28
C GLU A 63 8.31 1.24 -14.76
N LYS A 64 7.38 2.05 -15.28
CA LYS A 64 5.96 1.96 -14.93
C LYS A 64 5.32 0.73 -15.59
N LYS A 65 4.58 -0.06 -14.79
CA LYS A 65 3.88 -1.27 -15.24
C LYS A 65 2.40 -1.19 -14.84
N SER A 66 1.51 -1.25 -15.80
CA SER A 66 0.05 -1.25 -15.57
C SER A 66 -0.45 -2.58 -14.98
N SER A 67 0.24 -3.69 -15.20
CA SER A 67 -0.07 -5.02 -14.69
C SER A 67 1.12 -5.58 -13.89
N LEU A 68 1.62 -4.78 -12.94
CA LEU A 68 2.84 -5.09 -12.20
C LEU A 68 2.74 -6.45 -11.49
N THR A 69 1.64 -6.69 -10.78
CA THR A 69 1.42 -7.90 -9.99
C THR A 69 1.45 -9.16 -10.84
N GLU A 70 0.75 -9.17 -11.97
CA GLU A 70 0.72 -10.30 -12.89
C GLU A 70 2.06 -10.49 -13.60
N SER A 71 2.73 -9.38 -13.97
CA SER A 71 4.05 -9.44 -14.57
C SER A 71 5.08 -10.07 -13.64
N LEU A 72 5.07 -9.72 -12.35
CA LEU A 72 5.98 -10.29 -11.35
C LEU A 72 5.74 -11.80 -11.15
N LYS A 73 4.50 -12.27 -11.13
CA LYS A 73 4.18 -13.70 -11.07
C LYS A 73 4.78 -14.47 -12.23
N LEU A 74 4.79 -13.87 -13.43
CA LEU A 74 5.27 -14.52 -14.64
C LEU A 74 6.80 -14.55 -14.72
N VAL A 75 7.49 -13.45 -14.40
CA VAL A 75 8.92 -13.32 -14.68
C VAL A 75 9.81 -13.11 -13.45
N GLY A 76 9.26 -13.01 -12.24
CA GLY A 76 10.02 -12.65 -11.05
C GLY A 76 11.19 -13.58 -10.70
N ASN A 77 11.16 -14.83 -11.15
CA ASN A 77 12.25 -15.79 -11.03
C ASN A 77 13.15 -15.90 -12.28
N ASP A 78 12.84 -15.14 -13.36
CA ASP A 78 13.66 -15.17 -14.58
C ASP A 78 14.79 -14.13 -14.49
N PRO A 79 16.08 -14.55 -14.42
CA PRO A 79 17.21 -13.62 -14.28
C PRO A 79 17.42 -12.69 -15.47
N LYS A 80 16.72 -12.88 -16.59
CA LYS A 80 16.82 -12.05 -17.79
C LYS A 80 15.66 -11.07 -17.96
N ALA A 81 14.49 -11.40 -17.42
CA ALA A 81 13.25 -10.65 -17.63
C ALA A 81 12.75 -9.95 -16.36
N ALA A 82 13.15 -10.44 -15.18
CA ALA A 82 12.76 -9.83 -13.91
C ALA A 82 13.43 -8.47 -13.69
N PRO A 83 12.74 -7.50 -13.02
CA PRO A 83 13.41 -6.31 -12.50
C PRO A 83 14.35 -6.68 -11.35
N ASP A 84 15.17 -5.74 -10.92
CA ASP A 84 15.99 -5.93 -9.72
C ASP A 84 15.16 -5.69 -8.43
N MET A 85 14.28 -4.73 -8.48
CA MET A 85 13.41 -4.32 -7.37
C MET A 85 12.03 -3.92 -7.90
N TYR A 86 11.04 -3.84 -7.02
CA TYR A 86 9.77 -3.21 -7.36
C TYR A 86 9.22 -2.38 -6.20
N LEU A 87 8.48 -1.33 -6.53
CA LEU A 87 7.82 -0.41 -5.61
C LEU A 87 6.31 -0.64 -5.68
N PHE A 88 5.74 -1.16 -4.60
CA PHE A 88 4.31 -1.48 -4.52
C PHE A 88 3.83 -1.54 -3.07
N ALA A 89 2.50 -1.68 -2.88
CA ALA A 89 1.91 -1.94 -1.58
C ALA A 89 2.30 -3.33 -1.04
N HIS A 90 2.30 -3.48 0.28
CA HIS A 90 2.75 -4.70 0.95
C HIS A 90 1.78 -5.89 0.81
N ASP A 91 0.51 -5.67 0.47
CA ASP A 91 -0.57 -6.67 0.50
C ASP A 91 -0.34 -7.90 -0.42
N LYS A 92 0.47 -7.76 -1.47
CA LYS A 92 0.84 -8.88 -2.37
C LYS A 92 2.14 -9.59 -1.99
N MET A 93 2.84 -9.09 -0.98
CA MET A 93 4.16 -9.57 -0.60
C MET A 93 4.18 -11.07 -0.26
N GLY A 94 3.18 -11.56 0.45
CA GLY A 94 3.10 -12.98 0.84
C GLY A 94 3.06 -13.93 -0.36
N VAL A 95 2.31 -13.57 -1.41
CA VAL A 95 2.27 -14.35 -2.66
C VAL A 95 3.67 -14.51 -3.26
N TYR A 96 4.43 -13.41 -3.33
CA TYR A 96 5.77 -13.42 -3.93
C TYR A 96 6.80 -14.09 -3.04
N ALA A 97 6.66 -13.97 -1.71
CA ALA A 97 7.50 -14.69 -0.76
C ALA A 97 7.31 -16.22 -0.88
N GLU A 98 6.06 -16.70 -0.95
CA GLU A 98 5.76 -18.14 -1.18
C GLU A 98 6.27 -18.65 -2.54
N MET A 99 6.26 -17.80 -3.57
CA MET A 99 6.84 -18.14 -4.87
C MET A 99 8.37 -18.12 -4.89
N GLY A 100 9.04 -17.74 -3.78
CA GLY A 100 10.50 -17.61 -3.70
C GLY A 100 11.08 -16.53 -4.61
N ILE A 101 10.28 -15.51 -4.93
CA ILE A 101 10.70 -14.39 -5.78
C ILE A 101 11.49 -13.35 -4.98
N LEU A 102 11.19 -13.20 -3.67
CA LEU A 102 11.74 -12.14 -2.83
C LEU A 102 12.96 -12.60 -2.02
N THR A 103 13.79 -11.61 -1.68
CA THR A 103 14.84 -11.72 -0.65
C THR A 103 14.42 -10.89 0.56
N PRO A 104 14.63 -11.38 1.80
CA PRO A 104 14.49 -10.56 2.99
C PRO A 104 15.39 -9.32 2.89
N VAL A 105 14.82 -8.14 3.07
CA VAL A 105 15.62 -6.89 3.01
C VAL A 105 16.61 -6.81 4.16
N THR A 106 16.33 -7.45 5.29
CA THR A 106 17.24 -7.57 6.45
C THR A 106 18.53 -8.30 6.14
N ASP A 107 18.55 -9.21 5.15
CA ASP A 107 19.77 -9.89 4.72
C ASP A 107 20.78 -8.92 4.07
N LEU A 108 20.28 -7.78 3.56
CA LEU A 108 21.09 -6.78 2.86
C LEU A 108 21.46 -5.58 3.76
N ILE A 109 20.51 -5.11 4.60
CA ILE A 109 20.68 -3.87 5.39
C ILE A 109 20.68 -4.09 6.91
N GLY A 110 20.44 -5.33 7.37
CA GLY A 110 20.38 -5.68 8.79
C GLY A 110 19.04 -5.35 9.46
N GLU A 111 18.79 -5.96 10.62
CA GLU A 111 17.53 -5.76 11.38
C GLU A 111 17.47 -4.37 12.03
N ASP A 112 18.60 -3.83 12.47
CA ASP A 112 18.69 -2.51 13.12
C ASP A 112 18.26 -1.36 12.19
N ALA A 113 18.24 -1.60 10.89
CA ALA A 113 17.78 -0.62 9.88
C ALA A 113 16.35 -0.13 10.12
N PHE A 114 15.53 -0.92 10.82
CA PHE A 114 14.12 -0.62 11.06
C PHE A 114 13.83 0.03 12.41
N ALA A 115 14.86 0.37 13.21
CA ALA A 115 14.70 0.93 14.57
C ALA A 115 13.93 2.28 14.59
N ASP A 116 14.01 3.07 13.52
CA ASP A 116 13.30 4.36 13.36
C ASP A 116 11.94 4.25 12.66
N TYR A 117 11.50 3.04 12.30
CA TYR A 117 10.24 2.86 11.58
C TYR A 117 9.05 2.69 12.52
N LEU A 118 7.88 3.18 12.09
CA LEU A 118 6.65 3.01 12.86
C LEU A 118 6.28 1.52 12.97
N PRO A 119 5.84 1.03 14.14
CA PRO A 119 5.49 -0.38 14.34
C PRO A 119 4.47 -0.91 13.31
N LEU A 120 3.50 -0.08 12.91
CA LEU A 120 2.53 -0.40 11.86
C LEU A 120 3.23 -0.76 10.55
N THR A 121 4.20 0.05 10.11
CA THR A 121 4.87 -0.12 8.83
C THR A 121 5.83 -1.31 8.82
N VAL A 122 6.51 -1.56 9.95
CA VAL A 122 7.36 -2.76 10.13
C VAL A 122 6.50 -4.03 10.10
N LYS A 123 5.38 -4.04 10.83
CA LYS A 123 4.45 -5.17 10.82
C LYS A 123 3.90 -5.44 9.41
N ALA A 124 3.47 -4.40 8.70
CA ALA A 124 2.96 -4.52 7.34
C ALA A 124 4.00 -5.07 6.35
N ALA A 125 5.25 -4.65 6.50
CA ALA A 125 6.36 -5.04 5.62
C ALA A 125 6.94 -6.43 5.94
N SER A 126 6.34 -7.17 6.88
CA SER A 126 6.75 -8.52 7.28
C SER A 126 5.74 -9.58 6.84
N TYR A 127 6.25 -10.72 6.38
CA TYR A 127 5.46 -11.91 6.10
C TYR A 127 6.04 -13.10 6.86
N LYS A 128 5.21 -13.79 7.66
CA LYS A 128 5.64 -14.88 8.55
C LYS A 128 6.86 -14.52 9.41
N GLY A 129 6.91 -13.28 9.89
CA GLY A 129 7.99 -12.75 10.73
C GLY A 129 9.28 -12.37 10.02
N VAL A 130 9.31 -12.43 8.68
CA VAL A 130 10.45 -12.05 7.84
C VAL A 130 10.17 -10.74 7.12
N GLN A 131 11.11 -9.80 7.16
CA GLN A 131 11.00 -8.47 6.57
C GLN A 131 11.34 -8.51 5.08
N TYR A 132 10.36 -8.36 4.19
CA TYR A 132 10.53 -8.40 2.73
C TYR A 132 10.40 -7.05 2.04
N GLN A 133 10.00 -6.00 2.76
CA GLN A 133 9.83 -4.67 2.19
C GLN A 133 10.62 -3.65 3.01
N LEU A 134 11.24 -2.68 2.34
CA LEU A 134 11.65 -1.42 2.93
C LEU A 134 10.47 -0.45 2.85
N PRO A 135 9.78 -0.13 3.96
CA PRO A 135 8.67 0.82 3.96
C PRO A 135 9.14 2.23 3.63
N LEU A 136 8.42 2.95 2.79
CA LEU A 136 8.72 4.35 2.45
C LEU A 136 7.66 5.31 3.00
N TYR A 137 6.40 4.99 2.79
CA TYR A 137 5.26 5.76 3.28
C TYR A 137 4.04 4.86 3.44
N PHE A 138 3.04 5.33 4.15
CA PHE A 138 1.79 4.60 4.34
C PHE A 138 0.58 5.50 4.16
N GLU A 139 -0.55 4.87 3.90
CA GLU A 139 -1.85 5.48 3.77
C GLU A 139 -2.89 4.72 4.58
N THR A 140 -3.91 5.42 5.03
CA THR A 140 -5.08 4.82 5.68
C THR A 140 -6.29 5.69 5.42
N LEU A 141 -7.49 5.16 5.70
CA LEU A 141 -8.70 5.95 5.60
C LEU A 141 -8.82 6.90 6.78
N LEU A 142 -9.46 8.04 6.53
CA LEU A 142 -9.64 9.12 7.47
C LEU A 142 -11.10 9.56 7.49
N PHE A 143 -11.59 10.06 8.63
CA PHE A 143 -12.86 10.74 8.71
C PHE A 143 -12.69 12.15 8.16
N MET A 144 -13.33 12.43 7.03
CA MET A 144 -13.28 13.73 6.33
C MET A 144 -14.64 14.40 6.41
N TYR A 145 -14.67 15.71 6.67
CA TYR A 145 -15.90 16.47 6.74
C TYR A 145 -15.80 17.82 6.02
N ASN A 146 -16.90 18.32 5.49
CA ASN A 146 -17.00 19.61 4.84
C ASN A 146 -17.29 20.67 5.93
N ARG A 147 -16.30 21.57 6.21
CA ARG A 147 -16.42 22.60 7.23
C ARG A 147 -17.57 23.57 7.03
N LYS A 148 -18.12 23.63 5.81
CA LYS A 148 -19.33 24.42 5.53
C LYS A 148 -20.58 23.85 6.22
N TYR A 149 -20.66 22.55 6.40
CA TYR A 149 -21.87 21.85 6.89
C TYR A 149 -21.71 21.26 8.28
N MET A 150 -20.50 20.95 8.68
CA MET A 150 -20.16 20.38 9.98
C MET A 150 -19.04 21.24 10.60
N SER A 151 -19.33 21.93 11.70
CA SER A 151 -18.30 22.64 12.45
C SER A 151 -17.40 21.68 13.22
N LYS A 152 -16.25 22.13 13.70
CA LYS A 152 -15.32 21.27 14.44
C LYS A 152 -15.95 20.68 15.71
N GLU A 153 -16.85 21.44 16.33
CA GLU A 153 -17.59 21.05 17.56
C GLU A 153 -18.71 20.03 17.26
N GLU A 154 -19.17 19.95 16.01
CA GLU A 154 -20.16 18.98 15.56
C GLU A 154 -19.53 17.64 15.08
N VAL A 155 -18.20 17.59 14.96
CA VAL A 155 -17.51 16.34 14.54
C VAL A 155 -17.77 15.25 15.57
N PRO A 156 -18.36 14.11 15.17
CA PRO A 156 -18.73 13.07 16.10
C PRO A 156 -17.49 12.32 16.64
N GLU A 157 -17.33 12.28 17.95
CA GLU A 157 -16.28 11.52 18.62
C GLU A 157 -16.65 10.04 18.77
N THR A 158 -17.95 9.72 18.76
CA THR A 158 -18.47 8.36 18.89
C THR A 158 -19.42 8.00 17.75
N THR A 159 -19.65 6.72 17.54
CA THR A 159 -20.55 6.25 16.50
C THR A 159 -22.02 6.57 16.81
N GLU A 160 -22.43 6.63 18.09
CA GLU A 160 -23.78 7.11 18.43
C GLU A 160 -23.96 8.59 18.10
N ALA A 161 -22.96 9.43 18.41
CA ALA A 161 -22.99 10.84 18.01
C ALA A 161 -23.04 10.98 16.47
N LEU A 162 -22.33 10.11 15.73
CA LEU A 162 -22.40 10.07 14.27
C LEU A 162 -23.80 9.69 13.80
N TYR A 163 -24.41 8.66 14.40
CA TYR A 163 -25.78 8.22 14.06
C TYR A 163 -26.79 9.35 14.29
N ASP A 164 -26.77 10.00 15.46
CA ASP A 164 -27.61 11.13 15.78
C ASP A 164 -27.43 12.30 14.80
N TYR A 165 -26.18 12.57 14.38
CA TYR A 165 -25.91 13.57 13.37
C TYR A 165 -26.54 13.18 12.02
N MET A 166 -26.39 11.93 11.62
CA MET A 166 -26.96 11.40 10.36
C MET A 166 -28.50 11.50 10.37
N GLU A 167 -29.17 11.10 11.45
CA GLU A 167 -30.63 11.22 11.57
C GLU A 167 -31.13 12.65 11.40
N ARG A 168 -30.43 13.63 12.01
CA ARG A 168 -30.82 15.06 11.92
C ARG A 168 -30.56 15.66 10.52
N LYS A 169 -29.50 15.23 9.86
CA LYS A 169 -28.99 15.90 8.63
C LYS A 169 -29.38 15.20 7.35
N THR A 170 -29.68 13.89 7.38
CA THR A 170 -30.02 13.11 6.17
C THR A 170 -31.47 13.38 5.77
N LYS A 171 -31.67 14.15 4.70
CA LYS A 171 -32.98 14.47 4.15
C LYS A 171 -32.88 15.04 2.74
N TYR A 172 -33.86 14.81 1.91
CA TYR A 172 -34.01 15.42 0.57
C TYR A 172 -32.78 15.24 -0.33
N GLY A 173 -32.14 14.04 -0.30
CA GLY A 173 -30.96 13.74 -1.10
C GLY A 173 -29.65 14.35 -0.57
N HIS A 174 -29.67 14.87 0.65
CA HIS A 174 -28.48 15.24 1.43
C HIS A 174 -28.26 14.23 2.56
N TYR A 175 -27.00 13.96 2.87
CA TYR A 175 -26.58 12.93 3.82
C TYR A 175 -25.66 13.52 4.88
N GLY A 176 -25.90 13.20 6.14
CA GLY A 176 -25.00 13.58 7.23
C GLY A 176 -23.62 12.92 7.08
N PHE A 177 -23.61 11.68 6.61
CA PHE A 177 -22.41 10.90 6.36
C PHE A 177 -22.67 9.89 5.25
N VAL A 178 -21.63 9.58 4.45
CA VAL A 178 -21.62 8.52 3.44
C VAL A 178 -20.29 7.80 3.45
N GLU A 179 -20.29 6.52 3.12
CA GLU A 179 -19.06 5.74 2.90
C GLU A 179 -19.31 4.64 1.87
N GLN A 180 -18.24 3.99 1.38
CA GLN A 180 -18.34 2.83 0.51
C GLN A 180 -18.69 1.58 1.34
N HIS A 181 -19.89 1.56 1.90
CA HIS A 181 -20.33 0.56 2.88
C HIS A 181 -20.32 -0.90 2.40
N SER A 182 -20.24 -1.15 1.10
CA SER A 182 -20.19 -2.50 0.51
C SER A 182 -18.82 -2.86 -0.08
N THR A 183 -17.81 -2.04 0.17
CA THR A 183 -16.43 -2.30 -0.23
C THR A 183 -15.59 -2.73 0.98
N PRO A 184 -15.01 -3.95 1.00
CA PRO A 184 -14.33 -4.47 2.19
C PRO A 184 -13.22 -3.58 2.73
N TYR A 185 -12.45 -2.93 1.87
CA TYR A 185 -11.39 -2.01 2.29
C TYR A 185 -11.93 -0.84 3.14
N TYR A 186 -13.11 -0.33 2.82
CA TYR A 186 -13.74 0.79 3.54
C TYR A 186 -14.53 0.33 4.77
N ALA A 187 -15.27 -0.78 4.64
CA ALA A 187 -16.15 -1.25 5.70
C ALA A 187 -15.43 -2.08 6.78
N ALA A 188 -14.22 -2.59 6.53
CA ALA A 188 -13.50 -3.43 7.49
C ALA A 188 -13.22 -2.72 8.83
N GLY A 189 -13.14 -1.39 8.83
CA GLY A 189 -12.95 -0.62 10.06
C GLY A 189 -14.01 -0.86 11.12
N TRP A 190 -15.26 -1.13 10.72
CA TRP A 190 -16.35 -1.53 11.61
C TRP A 190 -16.12 -2.92 12.21
N ILE A 191 -15.67 -3.88 11.38
CA ILE A 191 -15.37 -5.26 11.81
C ILE A 191 -14.20 -5.27 12.81
N HIS A 192 -13.14 -4.52 12.52
CA HIS A 192 -11.98 -4.42 13.40
C HIS A 192 -12.33 -3.79 14.76
N ALA A 193 -13.20 -2.78 14.78
CA ALA A 193 -13.66 -2.15 16.02
C ALA A 193 -14.48 -3.08 16.93
N PHE A 194 -15.01 -4.19 16.40
CA PHE A 194 -15.62 -5.26 17.18
C PHE A 194 -14.65 -6.38 17.57
N GLY A 195 -13.34 -6.21 17.28
CA GLY A 195 -12.31 -7.19 17.62
C GLY A 195 -12.23 -8.39 16.70
N SER A 196 -12.81 -8.30 15.49
CA SER A 196 -12.72 -9.31 14.45
C SER A 196 -11.89 -8.83 13.26
N ALA A 197 -11.77 -9.66 12.24
CA ALA A 197 -11.11 -9.36 10.96
C ALA A 197 -11.79 -10.17 9.85
N LEU A 198 -11.44 -9.89 8.59
CA LEU A 198 -11.92 -10.72 7.48
C LEU A 198 -11.29 -12.11 7.49
N ILE A 199 -10.02 -12.17 7.91
CA ILE A 199 -9.19 -13.37 7.94
C ILE A 199 -8.25 -13.28 9.14
N ASP A 200 -7.89 -14.39 9.75
CA ASP A 200 -6.90 -14.45 10.83
C ASP A 200 -5.45 -14.51 10.33
N GLY A 201 -4.50 -14.57 11.25
CA GLY A 201 -3.07 -14.64 10.92
C GLY A 201 -2.61 -15.94 10.25
N ASP A 202 -3.41 -16.99 10.33
CA ASP A 202 -3.14 -18.31 9.76
C ASP A 202 -3.86 -18.54 8.43
N GLY A 203 -4.59 -17.54 7.94
CA GLY A 203 -5.31 -17.59 6.67
C GLY A 203 -6.71 -18.21 6.78
N ALA A 204 -7.27 -18.36 7.98
CA ALA A 204 -8.64 -18.83 8.13
C ALA A 204 -9.65 -17.66 8.08
N PRO A 205 -10.72 -17.76 7.26
CA PRO A 205 -11.76 -16.76 7.20
C PRO A 205 -12.48 -16.60 8.55
N LEU A 206 -12.84 -15.35 8.89
CA LEU A 206 -13.57 -15.00 10.10
C LEU A 206 -14.94 -14.36 9.79
N LEU A 207 -15.50 -14.62 8.63
CA LEU A 207 -16.71 -13.95 8.16
C LEU A 207 -17.97 -14.32 8.97
N ASN A 208 -18.03 -15.53 9.55
CA ASN A 208 -19.12 -15.97 10.42
C ASN A 208 -18.80 -15.91 11.92
N ALA A 209 -17.66 -15.33 12.30
CA ALA A 209 -17.36 -15.09 13.71
C ALA A 209 -18.43 -14.18 14.33
N GLN A 210 -18.80 -14.42 15.60
CA GLN A 210 -19.87 -13.65 16.25
C GLN A 210 -19.56 -12.14 16.23
N ALA A 211 -18.31 -11.74 16.51
CA ALA A 211 -17.90 -10.34 16.47
C ALA A 211 -18.02 -9.72 15.06
N THR A 212 -17.83 -10.48 13.98
CA THR A 212 -18.09 -10.03 12.61
C THR A 212 -19.58 -9.81 12.38
N LYS A 213 -20.43 -10.74 12.79
CA LYS A 213 -21.90 -10.63 12.69
C LYS A 213 -22.44 -9.45 13.50
N ASP A 214 -21.92 -9.25 14.71
CA ASP A 214 -22.28 -8.11 15.55
C ASP A 214 -21.87 -6.77 14.90
N ALA A 215 -20.67 -6.70 14.32
CA ALA A 215 -20.21 -5.53 13.58
C ALA A 215 -21.10 -5.22 12.37
N LEU A 216 -21.44 -6.22 11.55
CA LEU A 216 -22.32 -6.06 10.39
C LEU A 216 -23.70 -5.57 10.81
N SER A 217 -24.28 -6.18 11.85
CA SER A 217 -25.60 -5.79 12.39
C SER A 217 -25.58 -4.35 12.93
N TYR A 218 -24.51 -3.97 13.62
CA TYR A 218 -24.31 -2.62 14.12
C TYR A 218 -24.15 -1.61 12.98
N HIS A 219 -23.31 -1.89 12.02
CA HIS A 219 -23.07 -1.04 10.86
C HIS A 219 -24.32 -0.82 10.01
N LEU A 220 -25.18 -1.85 9.89
CA LEU A 220 -26.39 -1.79 9.07
C LEU A 220 -27.34 -0.65 9.48
N LYS A 221 -27.35 -0.20 10.74
CA LYS A 221 -28.18 0.94 11.17
C LYS A 221 -27.72 2.25 10.51
N PHE A 222 -26.42 2.42 10.27
CA PHE A 222 -25.85 3.59 9.56
C PHE A 222 -26.13 3.49 8.07
N VAL A 223 -25.94 2.31 7.49
CA VAL A 223 -26.19 2.04 6.06
C VAL A 223 -27.61 2.45 5.66
N ARG A 224 -28.59 2.23 6.50
CA ARG A 224 -29.99 2.62 6.25
C ARG A 224 -30.22 4.13 6.11
N LEU A 225 -29.26 4.95 6.57
CA LEU A 225 -29.26 6.41 6.43
C LEU A 225 -28.39 6.90 5.27
N MET A 226 -27.78 6.00 4.50
CA MET A 226 -26.94 6.28 3.34
C MET A 226 -27.67 5.95 2.03
N PRO A 227 -27.17 6.35 0.85
CA PRO A 227 -27.65 5.85 -0.42
C PRO A 227 -27.53 4.32 -0.51
N GLY A 228 -28.45 3.67 -1.20
CA GLY A 228 -28.39 2.21 -1.41
C GLY A 228 -27.18 1.78 -2.26
N GLU A 229 -26.70 2.65 -3.14
CA GLU A 229 -25.48 2.43 -3.93
C GLU A 229 -24.40 3.42 -3.46
N THR A 230 -23.25 2.91 -3.05
CA THR A 230 -22.14 3.70 -2.50
C THR A 230 -20.80 3.25 -3.07
N GLU A 231 -20.74 3.09 -4.38
CA GLU A 231 -19.46 2.92 -5.06
C GLU A 231 -18.61 4.20 -4.99
N TYR A 232 -17.32 4.06 -5.25
CA TYR A 232 -16.33 5.15 -5.16
C TYR A 232 -16.79 6.43 -5.88
N ALA A 233 -17.31 6.31 -7.10
CA ALA A 233 -17.76 7.46 -7.88
C ALA A 233 -18.97 8.16 -7.24
N THR A 234 -19.92 7.40 -6.71
CA THR A 234 -21.13 7.91 -6.05
C THR A 234 -20.79 8.67 -4.77
N VAL A 235 -20.00 8.06 -3.89
CA VAL A 235 -19.57 8.69 -2.62
C VAL A 235 -18.81 9.98 -2.88
N ASN A 236 -17.85 9.95 -3.82
CA ASN A 236 -17.06 11.12 -4.18
C ASN A 236 -17.91 12.24 -4.76
N THR A 237 -18.86 11.92 -5.62
CA THR A 237 -19.79 12.91 -6.20
C THR A 237 -20.66 13.54 -5.13
N LEU A 238 -21.24 12.76 -4.25
CA LEU A 238 -22.08 13.28 -3.15
C LEU A 238 -21.29 14.24 -2.24
N PHE A 239 -20.04 13.90 -1.93
CA PHE A 239 -19.21 14.75 -1.10
C PHE A 239 -18.76 16.03 -1.85
N THR A 240 -18.27 15.91 -3.07
CA THR A 240 -17.78 17.05 -3.87
C THR A 240 -18.88 18.00 -4.32
N GLU A 241 -20.11 17.53 -4.49
CA GLU A 241 -21.29 18.37 -4.73
C GLU A 241 -21.89 18.99 -3.46
N GLY A 242 -21.33 18.67 -2.28
CA GLY A 242 -21.83 19.15 -0.99
C GLY A 242 -23.17 18.52 -0.58
N LYS A 243 -23.50 17.36 -1.14
CA LYS A 243 -24.67 16.57 -0.76
C LYS A 243 -24.40 15.65 0.44
N ALA A 244 -23.13 15.34 0.72
CA ALA A 244 -22.70 14.65 1.93
C ALA A 244 -21.87 15.59 2.80
N HIS A 245 -22.13 15.60 4.11
CA HIS A 245 -21.42 16.46 5.06
C HIS A 245 -20.09 15.83 5.50
N ALA A 246 -20.03 14.52 5.64
CA ALA A 246 -18.85 13.77 6.02
C ALA A 246 -18.74 12.46 5.23
N THR A 247 -17.50 11.93 5.17
CA THR A 247 -17.19 10.64 4.53
C THR A 247 -15.96 10.01 5.17
N ILE A 248 -15.77 8.72 4.94
CA ILE A 248 -14.50 8.03 5.18
C ILE A 248 -13.81 7.86 3.83
N ALA A 249 -12.60 8.41 3.68
CA ALA A 249 -11.82 8.34 2.44
C ALA A 249 -10.32 8.38 2.71
N GLY A 250 -9.51 7.95 1.75
CA GLY A 250 -8.05 8.00 1.82
C GLY A 250 -7.47 9.34 1.34
N PRO A 251 -6.16 9.56 1.54
CA PRO A 251 -5.48 10.80 1.17
C PRO A 251 -5.56 11.12 -0.33
N TRP A 252 -5.69 10.12 -1.18
CA TRP A 252 -5.88 10.28 -2.64
C TRP A 252 -7.14 11.07 -3.01
N PHE A 253 -8.13 11.17 -2.12
CA PHE A 253 -9.35 11.93 -2.37
C PHE A 253 -9.19 13.44 -2.10
N VAL A 254 -8.24 13.85 -1.27
CA VAL A 254 -8.04 15.24 -0.87
C VAL A 254 -7.80 16.20 -2.04
N PRO A 255 -6.98 15.87 -3.06
CA PRO A 255 -6.83 16.74 -4.23
C PRO A 255 -8.16 16.99 -4.97
N THR A 256 -8.98 15.96 -5.14
CA THR A 256 -10.31 16.08 -5.78
C THR A 256 -11.24 16.99 -4.98
N VAL A 257 -11.26 16.83 -3.66
CA VAL A 257 -12.07 17.65 -2.75
C VAL A 257 -11.64 19.12 -2.79
N ARG A 258 -10.33 19.39 -2.76
CA ARG A 258 -9.78 20.76 -2.85
C ARG A 258 -10.06 21.41 -4.20
N ASN A 259 -9.94 20.64 -5.30
CA ASN A 259 -10.27 21.12 -6.64
C ASN A 259 -11.77 21.45 -6.81
N ALA A 260 -12.63 20.77 -6.05
CA ALA A 260 -14.06 21.11 -5.96
C ALA A 260 -14.34 22.36 -5.08
N GLY A 261 -13.32 23.01 -4.53
CA GLY A 261 -13.43 24.21 -3.71
C GLY A 261 -13.99 23.94 -2.30
N ILE A 262 -13.88 22.70 -1.81
CA ILE A 262 -14.37 22.33 -0.47
C ILE A 262 -13.26 22.55 0.55
N ASP A 263 -13.60 23.28 1.61
CA ASP A 263 -12.78 23.35 2.82
C ASP A 263 -13.00 22.08 3.65
N VAL A 264 -12.11 21.10 3.46
CA VAL A 264 -12.19 19.81 4.11
C VAL A 264 -11.50 19.83 5.46
N GLY A 265 -12.21 19.39 6.50
CA GLY A 265 -11.65 19.05 7.80
C GLY A 265 -11.37 17.56 7.89
N ILE A 266 -10.38 17.21 8.67
CA ILE A 266 -10.00 15.83 8.95
C ILE A 266 -10.09 15.61 10.45
N ALA A 267 -10.63 14.47 10.86
CA ALA A 267 -10.81 14.13 12.26
C ALA A 267 -10.39 12.69 12.53
N PRO A 268 -10.12 12.34 13.80
CA PRO A 268 -9.97 10.95 14.22
C PRO A 268 -11.23 10.14 13.88
N MET A 269 -11.02 8.84 13.70
CA MET A 269 -12.14 7.91 13.53
C MET A 269 -13.01 7.87 14.81
N PRO A 270 -14.35 7.88 14.69
CA PRO A 270 -15.24 7.79 15.83
C PRO A 270 -15.06 6.47 16.58
N VAL A 271 -15.25 6.53 17.91
CA VAL A 271 -15.20 5.36 18.79
C VAL A 271 -16.55 4.64 18.75
N VAL A 272 -16.54 3.33 18.61
CA VAL A 272 -17.75 2.49 18.71
C VAL A 272 -18.18 2.39 20.16
N ASP A 273 -19.36 2.92 20.49
CA ASP A 273 -19.85 3.01 21.88
C ASP A 273 -19.98 1.65 22.56
N GLN A 274 -20.31 0.59 21.81
CA GLN A 274 -20.45 -0.76 22.34
C GLN A 274 -19.14 -1.41 22.77
N THR A 275 -18.03 -1.08 22.11
CA THR A 275 -16.75 -1.74 22.32
C THR A 275 -15.71 -0.84 22.98
N GLY A 276 -15.90 0.48 22.91
CA GLY A 276 -14.91 1.47 23.34
C GLY A 276 -13.69 1.57 22.43
N LEU A 277 -13.70 0.92 21.27
CA LEU A 277 -12.63 0.94 20.28
C LEU A 277 -12.95 1.89 19.12
N PRO A 278 -11.97 2.62 18.57
CA PRO A 278 -12.21 3.44 17.39
C PRO A 278 -12.47 2.56 16.17
N LEU A 279 -13.18 3.07 15.18
CA LEU A 279 -13.18 2.47 13.85
C LEU A 279 -11.73 2.34 13.38
N ALA A 280 -11.31 1.14 13.01
CA ALA A 280 -9.92 0.80 12.74
C ALA A 280 -9.74 0.43 11.25
N PRO A 281 -9.54 1.40 10.35
CA PRO A 281 -9.47 1.14 8.92
C PRO A 281 -8.23 0.31 8.55
N TYR A 282 -8.25 -0.28 7.37
CA TYR A 282 -7.04 -0.83 6.78
C TYR A 282 -6.00 0.26 6.49
N SER A 283 -4.73 -0.13 6.60
CA SER A 283 -3.58 0.69 6.18
C SER A 283 -2.82 -0.02 5.08
N GLY A 284 -2.48 0.72 4.02
CA GLY A 284 -1.58 0.33 2.96
C GLY A 284 -0.17 0.89 3.23
N VAL A 285 0.85 0.04 3.16
CA VAL A 285 2.25 0.49 3.28
C VAL A 285 2.94 0.31 1.94
N GLN A 286 3.39 1.42 1.39
CA GLN A 286 4.11 1.48 0.14
C GLN A 286 5.61 1.38 0.39
N GLY A 287 6.29 0.53 -0.36
CA GLY A 287 7.70 0.32 -0.14
C GLY A 287 8.38 -0.43 -1.26
N VAL A 288 9.66 -0.60 -1.12
CA VAL A 288 10.51 -1.27 -2.10
C VAL A 288 10.79 -2.70 -1.64
N HIS A 289 10.63 -3.63 -2.57
CA HIS A 289 10.93 -5.04 -2.41
C HIS A 289 12.11 -5.43 -3.30
N VAL A 290 12.91 -6.39 -2.85
CA VAL A 290 14.09 -6.87 -3.58
C VAL A 290 13.81 -8.25 -4.16
N LEU A 291 14.07 -8.41 -5.46
CA LEU A 291 13.96 -9.73 -6.06
C LEU A 291 15.21 -10.57 -5.74
N ARG A 292 14.99 -11.86 -5.45
CA ARG A 292 16.05 -12.81 -5.09
C ARG A 292 17.16 -12.85 -6.13
N VAL A 293 16.78 -12.86 -7.41
CA VAL A 293 17.73 -12.87 -8.52
C VAL A 293 18.67 -11.64 -8.51
N ALA A 294 18.16 -10.48 -8.12
CA ALA A 294 18.96 -9.27 -8.02
C ALA A 294 19.89 -9.29 -6.80
N ALA A 295 19.41 -9.72 -5.64
CA ALA A 295 20.23 -9.87 -4.45
C ALA A 295 21.39 -10.84 -4.65
N GLU A 296 21.19 -11.92 -5.42
CA GLU A 296 22.26 -12.88 -5.76
C GLU A 296 23.30 -12.31 -6.73
N ARG A 297 22.90 -11.43 -7.65
CA ARG A 297 23.76 -10.95 -8.76
C ARG A 297 24.37 -9.60 -8.51
N LYS A 298 23.69 -8.71 -7.77
CA LYS A 298 24.05 -7.31 -7.57
C LYS A 298 23.86 -6.87 -6.10
N PRO A 299 24.27 -7.67 -5.09
CA PRO A 299 23.94 -7.38 -3.68
C PRO A 299 24.38 -5.98 -3.24
N ASP A 300 25.59 -5.57 -3.59
CA ASP A 300 26.14 -4.25 -3.19
C ASP A 300 25.38 -3.09 -3.84
N ALA A 301 24.98 -3.24 -5.11
CA ALA A 301 24.22 -2.22 -5.81
C ALA A 301 22.79 -2.09 -5.23
N VAL A 302 22.13 -3.20 -4.96
CA VAL A 302 20.80 -3.24 -4.32
C VAL A 302 20.87 -2.62 -2.92
N LYS A 303 21.89 -2.98 -2.12
CA LYS A 303 22.11 -2.42 -0.79
C LYS A 303 22.27 -0.89 -0.83
N LYS A 304 23.07 -0.35 -1.74
CA LYS A 304 23.23 1.09 -1.91
C LYS A 304 21.93 1.81 -2.24
N VAL A 305 21.06 1.19 -3.06
CA VAL A 305 19.74 1.75 -3.36
C VAL A 305 18.86 1.76 -2.10
N LEU A 306 18.80 0.65 -1.34
CA LEU A 306 18.04 0.58 -0.09
C LEU A 306 18.52 1.64 0.90
N GLU A 307 19.83 1.73 1.16
CA GLU A 307 20.42 2.71 2.08
C GLU A 307 20.13 4.17 1.66
N ALA A 308 20.15 4.45 0.37
CA ALA A 308 19.81 5.78 -0.15
C ALA A 308 18.34 6.13 0.05
N LEU A 309 17.42 5.15 -0.05
CA LEU A 309 15.99 5.32 0.17
C LEU A 309 15.60 5.40 1.65
N MET A 310 16.47 4.99 2.57
CA MET A 310 16.28 5.12 4.01
C MET A 310 16.54 6.54 4.55
N ASP A 311 17.03 7.44 3.73
CA ASP A 311 17.22 8.84 4.12
C ASP A 311 15.86 9.45 4.56
N PRO A 312 15.70 9.94 5.80
CA PRO A 312 14.45 10.52 6.28
C PRO A 312 13.90 11.63 5.38
N GLN A 313 14.77 12.39 4.70
CA GLN A 313 14.33 13.43 3.77
C GLN A 313 13.57 12.86 2.59
N VAL A 314 13.92 11.67 2.11
CA VAL A 314 13.17 10.97 1.04
C VAL A 314 11.74 10.67 1.50
N SER A 315 11.57 10.17 2.73
CA SER A 315 10.25 9.89 3.30
C SER A 315 9.42 11.18 3.50
N VAL A 316 10.05 12.29 3.91
CA VAL A 316 9.39 13.60 4.00
C VAL A 316 8.93 14.08 2.63
N ASP A 317 9.82 14.06 1.63
CA ASP A 317 9.50 14.52 0.27
C ASP A 317 8.39 13.66 -0.36
N LEU A 318 8.43 12.34 -0.17
CA LEU A 318 7.37 11.44 -0.61
C LEU A 318 6.02 11.75 0.05
N ALA A 319 6.01 12.01 1.35
CA ALA A 319 4.79 12.39 2.07
C ALA A 319 4.17 13.67 1.51
N LEU A 320 4.99 14.68 1.23
CA LEU A 320 4.52 15.96 0.70
C LEU A 320 3.92 15.85 -0.70
N VAL A 321 4.50 15.05 -1.59
CA VAL A 321 4.01 14.92 -2.97
C VAL A 321 2.84 13.91 -3.09
N SER A 322 2.82 12.86 -2.26
CA SER A 322 1.77 11.84 -2.30
C SER A 322 0.56 12.18 -1.43
N GLY A 323 0.71 13.07 -0.45
CA GLY A 323 -0.25 13.31 0.61
C GLY A 323 -0.38 12.15 1.61
N CYS A 324 0.53 11.16 1.54
CA CYS A 324 0.60 10.01 2.47
C CYS A 324 1.49 10.34 3.67
N ALA A 325 1.64 9.42 4.60
CA ALA A 325 2.40 9.63 5.83
C ALA A 325 3.76 8.89 5.79
N PRO A 326 4.86 9.49 6.27
CA PRO A 326 6.17 8.84 6.35
C PRO A 326 6.12 7.55 7.15
N ALA A 327 6.90 6.55 6.72
CA ALA A 327 7.04 5.30 7.46
C ALA A 327 7.99 5.42 8.68
N GLN A 328 8.89 6.41 8.68
CA GLN A 328 9.89 6.64 9.72
C GLN A 328 9.40 7.62 10.78
N ALA A 329 9.68 7.31 12.07
CA ALA A 329 9.21 8.08 13.20
C ALA A 329 9.89 9.47 13.29
N SER A 330 11.18 9.56 12.98
CA SER A 330 11.95 10.81 13.01
C SER A 330 11.41 11.87 12.02
N CYS A 331 10.78 11.47 10.92
CA CYS A 331 10.20 12.39 9.94
C CYS A 331 9.15 13.32 10.54
N TYR A 332 8.45 12.88 11.60
CA TYR A 332 7.40 13.67 12.26
C TYR A 332 7.94 14.81 13.11
N GLU A 333 9.26 14.89 13.29
CA GLU A 333 9.93 16.04 13.89
C GLU A 333 10.19 17.18 12.88
N SER A 334 10.09 16.92 11.58
CA SER A 334 10.18 17.93 10.52
C SER A 334 9.08 18.98 10.66
N GLY A 335 9.43 20.26 10.51
CA GLY A 335 8.47 21.36 10.59
C GLY A 335 7.39 21.29 9.51
N GLU A 336 7.70 20.80 8.33
CA GLU A 336 6.77 20.62 7.21
C GLU A 336 5.75 19.54 7.49
N ILE A 337 6.16 18.42 8.06
CA ILE A 337 5.29 17.31 8.44
C ILE A 337 4.41 17.69 9.64
N LYS A 338 4.98 18.33 10.69
CA LYS A 338 4.22 18.74 11.88
C LYS A 338 3.06 19.68 11.58
N THR A 339 3.18 20.48 10.53
CA THR A 339 2.13 21.43 10.13
C THR A 339 1.17 20.87 9.09
N ASN A 340 1.41 19.66 8.59
CA ASN A 340 0.55 19.00 7.61
C ASN A 340 -0.59 18.23 8.31
N GLU A 341 -1.78 18.84 8.37
CA GLU A 341 -2.98 18.28 9.02
C GLU A 341 -3.30 16.87 8.54
N LEU A 342 -3.19 16.62 7.22
CA LEU A 342 -3.49 15.32 6.61
C LEU A 342 -2.50 14.24 7.08
N VAL A 343 -1.21 14.54 7.05
CA VAL A 343 -0.16 13.59 7.45
C VAL A 343 -0.24 13.28 8.94
N MET A 344 -0.48 14.32 9.78
CA MET A 344 -0.63 14.14 11.22
C MET A 344 -1.89 13.34 11.59
N ALA A 345 -2.98 13.51 10.86
CA ALA A 345 -4.19 12.70 11.05
C ALA A 345 -3.96 11.23 10.69
N MET A 346 -3.22 10.94 9.61
CA MET A 346 -2.82 9.57 9.29
C MET A 346 -1.91 8.97 10.36
N ARG A 347 -0.95 9.76 10.88
CA ARG A 347 -0.07 9.31 11.97
C ARG A 347 -0.87 8.93 13.22
N GLN A 348 -1.88 9.73 13.56
CA GLN A 348 -2.77 9.43 14.68
C GLN A 348 -3.63 8.18 14.41
N THR A 349 -4.23 8.07 13.22
CA THR A 349 -5.05 6.91 12.85
C THR A 349 -4.22 5.62 12.80
N ALA A 350 -2.93 5.70 12.48
CA ALA A 350 -2.02 4.55 12.46
C ALA A 350 -1.91 3.82 13.83
N GLU A 351 -2.30 4.47 14.94
CA GLU A 351 -2.30 3.83 16.26
C GLU A 351 -3.38 2.75 16.39
N SER A 352 -4.49 2.87 15.63
CA SER A 352 -5.58 1.89 15.61
C SER A 352 -5.74 1.17 14.26
N ALA A 353 -5.20 1.72 13.19
CA ALA A 353 -5.30 1.12 11.86
C ALA A 353 -4.71 -0.29 11.80
N VAL A 354 -5.28 -1.13 10.96
CA VAL A 354 -4.86 -2.51 10.77
C VAL A 354 -4.13 -2.61 9.41
N PRO A 355 -2.89 -3.14 9.37
CA PRO A 355 -2.26 -3.41 8.07
C PRO A 355 -3.13 -4.36 7.25
N MET A 356 -3.28 -4.11 5.94
CA MET A 356 -3.89 -5.10 5.06
C MET A 356 -3.14 -6.43 5.20
N PRO A 357 -3.85 -7.57 5.31
CA PRO A 357 -3.18 -8.86 5.35
C PRO A 357 -2.40 -9.11 4.05
N SER A 358 -1.14 -9.52 4.16
CA SER A 358 -0.30 -9.91 3.03
C SER A 358 -0.43 -11.39 2.64
N LEU A 359 -1.41 -12.09 3.21
CA LEU A 359 -1.68 -13.49 2.97
C LEU A 359 -2.21 -13.74 1.56
N PRO A 360 -1.75 -14.80 0.85
CA PRO A 360 -2.29 -15.17 -0.48
C PRO A 360 -3.80 -15.35 -0.48
N GLU A 361 -4.37 -15.88 0.60
CA GLU A 361 -5.81 -16.12 0.80
C GLU A 361 -6.62 -14.82 0.74
N MET A 362 -5.99 -13.67 0.99
CA MET A 362 -6.67 -12.38 0.96
C MET A 362 -7.21 -12.01 -0.43
N ASP A 363 -6.64 -12.56 -1.51
CA ASP A 363 -7.17 -12.37 -2.87
C ASP A 363 -8.60 -12.92 -3.00
N VAL A 364 -8.90 -14.05 -2.35
CA VAL A 364 -10.25 -14.61 -2.24
C VAL A 364 -11.12 -13.76 -1.33
N MET A 365 -10.57 -13.33 -0.20
CA MET A 365 -11.34 -12.61 0.83
C MET A 365 -11.90 -11.27 0.34
N TRP A 366 -11.17 -10.53 -0.50
CA TRP A 366 -11.68 -9.28 -1.08
C TRP A 366 -13.00 -9.48 -1.82
N THR A 367 -13.09 -10.55 -2.63
CA THR A 367 -14.30 -10.86 -3.40
C THR A 367 -15.42 -11.37 -2.50
N VAL A 368 -15.14 -12.32 -1.62
CA VAL A 368 -16.17 -12.96 -0.79
C VAL A 368 -16.73 -11.99 0.24
N ALA A 369 -15.88 -11.20 0.89
CA ALA A 369 -16.32 -10.18 1.83
C ALA A 369 -17.10 -9.05 1.14
N GLY A 370 -16.72 -8.66 -0.09
CA GLY A 370 -17.50 -7.71 -0.89
C GLY A 370 -18.91 -8.21 -1.19
N ASN A 371 -19.04 -9.48 -1.54
CA ASN A 371 -20.35 -10.09 -1.75
C ASN A 371 -21.16 -10.16 -0.46
N LEU A 372 -20.54 -10.52 0.68
CA LEU A 372 -21.19 -10.50 1.99
C LEU A 372 -21.77 -9.11 2.30
N LEU A 373 -20.93 -8.07 2.19
CA LEU A 373 -21.35 -6.69 2.44
C LEU A 373 -22.47 -6.25 1.50
N THR A 374 -22.39 -6.58 0.21
CA THR A 374 -23.43 -6.28 -0.78
C THR A 374 -24.75 -6.99 -0.43
N ASN A 375 -24.70 -8.26 -0.06
CA ASN A 375 -25.88 -9.03 0.30
C ASN A 375 -26.58 -8.45 1.53
N VAL A 376 -25.83 -8.11 2.57
CA VAL A 376 -26.36 -7.52 3.80
C VAL A 376 -26.83 -6.08 3.57
N ASN A 377 -25.97 -5.22 3.03
CA ASN A 377 -26.17 -3.77 2.99
C ASN A 377 -27.11 -3.32 1.87
N MET A 378 -27.11 -4.00 0.73
CA MET A 378 -27.88 -3.60 -0.44
C MET A 378 -29.05 -4.54 -0.73
N SER A 379 -28.87 -5.84 -0.57
CA SER A 379 -29.93 -6.83 -0.86
C SER A 379 -30.83 -7.13 0.36
N GLY A 380 -30.45 -6.69 1.56
CA GLY A 380 -31.22 -6.90 2.78
C GLY A 380 -31.23 -8.35 3.25
N GLN A 381 -30.24 -9.16 2.86
CA GLN A 381 -30.10 -10.53 3.35
C GLN A 381 -29.82 -10.51 4.86
N ASP A 382 -30.36 -11.48 5.58
CA ASP A 382 -30.11 -11.67 7.00
C ASP A 382 -28.61 -11.87 7.28
N VAL A 383 -28.07 -11.18 8.30
CA VAL A 383 -26.65 -11.16 8.61
C VAL A 383 -26.11 -12.55 8.91
N ASP A 384 -26.83 -13.35 9.72
CA ASP A 384 -26.37 -14.69 10.08
C ASP A 384 -26.29 -15.60 8.84
N THR A 385 -27.34 -15.58 8.02
CA THR A 385 -27.40 -16.35 6.77
C THR A 385 -26.29 -15.94 5.81
N ALA A 386 -26.13 -14.63 5.57
CA ALA A 386 -25.12 -14.12 4.64
C ALA A 386 -23.69 -14.44 5.12
N ALA A 387 -23.44 -14.33 6.42
CA ALA A 387 -22.13 -14.62 7.02
C ALA A 387 -21.76 -16.10 6.92
N GLU A 388 -22.71 -17.03 7.18
CA GLU A 388 -22.48 -18.47 7.04
C GLU A 388 -22.21 -18.87 5.58
N GLU A 389 -22.96 -18.33 4.63
CA GLU A 389 -22.76 -18.57 3.19
C GLU A 389 -21.38 -18.04 2.72
N ALA A 390 -21.03 -16.83 3.15
CA ALA A 390 -19.74 -16.23 2.83
C ALA A 390 -18.57 -17.02 3.43
N GLN A 391 -18.67 -17.44 4.70
CA GLN A 391 -17.66 -18.25 5.37
C GLN A 391 -17.41 -19.56 4.61
N LYS A 392 -18.47 -20.28 4.28
CA LYS A 392 -18.39 -21.52 3.52
C LYS A 392 -17.72 -21.29 2.16
N LYS A 393 -18.13 -20.23 1.46
CA LYS A 393 -17.57 -19.90 0.15
C LYS A 393 -16.10 -19.52 0.21
N ALA A 394 -15.68 -18.78 1.24
CA ALA A 394 -14.28 -18.44 1.46
C ALA A 394 -13.43 -19.70 1.68
N ILE A 395 -13.88 -20.63 2.54
CA ILE A 395 -13.18 -21.89 2.80
C ILE A 395 -13.03 -22.70 1.51
N GLU A 396 -14.11 -22.89 0.75
CA GLU A 396 -14.08 -23.64 -0.53
C GLU A 396 -13.04 -23.06 -1.51
N LEU A 397 -12.99 -21.73 -1.64
CA LEU A 397 -12.08 -21.07 -2.58
C LEU A 397 -10.62 -21.08 -2.10
N ILE A 398 -10.39 -20.93 -0.79
CA ILE A 398 -9.05 -21.03 -0.20
C ILE A 398 -8.50 -22.46 -0.32
N GLU A 399 -9.33 -23.47 -0.09
CA GLU A 399 -8.93 -24.87 -0.29
C GLU A 399 -8.57 -25.16 -1.75
N ALA A 400 -9.25 -24.54 -2.69
CA ALA A 400 -8.94 -24.68 -4.12
C ALA A 400 -7.65 -23.98 -4.56
N MET A 401 -7.06 -23.10 -3.73
CA MET A 401 -5.75 -22.47 -3.98
C MET A 401 -4.57 -23.39 -3.61
N LYS A 402 -4.80 -24.38 -2.74
CA LYS A 402 -3.77 -25.33 -2.25
C LYS A 402 -3.57 -26.50 -3.21
#